data_af4cef13b310a2ac36c64a176945d40a
#
_entry.id   af4cef13b310a2ac36c64a176945d40a
#
_cell.length_a   1.000
_cell.length_b   1.000
_cell.length_c   1.000
_cell.angle_alpha   90.00
_cell.angle_beta   90.00
_cell.angle_gamma   90.00
#
_symmetry.space_group_name_H-M   'P 1'
#
loop_
_entity.id
_entity.type
_entity.pdbx_description
1 polymer ?
#
loop_
_entity_poly.entity_id
_entity_poly.type
_entity_poly.pdbx_seq_one_letter_code
_entity_poly.pdbx_strand_id
1 'polypeptide(L)'
;MRKIVTLMFVLFSVLSFASSNIVRKISVTGNSEREINPDMAKIYFSVWSKKDNLNQATKDVNGKIEKFKSELGKNKIYLSNFETLSFYSIKNKENADNDEEQTDAKTKVTAYSINLTFSIRNTGFDKISSIVNSSEDMLQSVKRDYETDSFYFSLEEKDTDIDRGLDRLLKRFEKIRKELISSGVQENSISLNYHNIKEIQNNTGREKKEVFTVTHKFMVELKDLKKLNELISIADDNSINIEGSIQFDISDKEKIESEMYNEAFNQAKSKAVSILKSSKMTLSTPLVVSEDINFQQKMIDRIDEGWQIQAVPAAERVLESSEKMLYAASPEVRKQRTVDYKPKPIKLSQNISVLYEIK
;
A
#
# COMPACT_ATOMS: atom_id res chain seq x y z
N MET A 1 41.29 -71.39 12.28
CA MET A 1 40.53 -71.17 11.06
C MET A 1 39.23 -70.40 11.27
N ARG A 2 38.40 -70.68 12.27
CA ARG A 2 37.11 -70.01 12.49
C ARG A 2 37.22 -68.45 12.68
N LYS A 3 38.24 -67.92 13.38
CA LYS A 3 38.48 -66.51 13.66
C LYS A 3 38.94 -65.72 12.44
N ILE A 4 39.62 -66.40 11.46
CA ILE A 4 40.08 -65.73 10.21
C ILE A 4 38.91 -65.58 9.26
N VAL A 5 37.97 -66.55 9.20
CA VAL A 5 36.77 -66.47 8.36
C VAL A 5 35.83 -65.35 8.86
N THR A 6 35.68 -65.14 10.18
CA THR A 6 34.86 -64.08 10.74
C THR A 6 35.47 -62.70 10.47
N LEU A 7 36.79 -62.55 10.52
CA LEU A 7 37.49 -61.29 10.20
C LEU A 7 37.34 -60.93 8.72
N MET A 8 37.39 -61.94 7.82
CA MET A 8 37.21 -61.73 6.41
C MET A 8 35.79 -61.34 6.03
N PHE A 9 34.77 -61.84 6.75
CA PHE A 9 33.37 -61.46 6.55
C PHE A 9 33.08 -60.01 7.02
N VAL A 10 33.72 -59.59 8.15
CA VAL A 10 33.62 -58.21 8.63
C VAL A 10 34.32 -57.23 7.67
N LEU A 11 35.48 -57.59 7.13
CA LEU A 11 36.13 -56.77 6.10
C LEU A 11 35.31 -56.62 4.79
N PHE A 12 34.66 -57.68 4.37
CA PHE A 12 33.79 -57.65 3.14
C PHE A 12 32.51 -56.82 3.35
N SER A 13 31.93 -56.80 4.58
CA SER A 13 30.76 -55.99 4.89
C SER A 13 31.05 -54.46 4.94
N VAL A 14 32.29 -54.07 5.29
CA VAL A 14 32.71 -52.67 5.34
C VAL A 14 32.98 -52.11 3.90
N LEU A 15 33.42 -52.98 2.97
CA LEU A 15 33.65 -52.57 1.58
C LEU A 15 32.36 -52.38 0.75
N SER A 16 31.22 -52.88 1.25
CA SER A 16 29.95 -52.79 0.51
C SER A 16 29.22 -51.43 0.70
N PHE A 17 29.67 -50.59 1.65
CA PHE A 17 29.04 -49.30 1.90
C PHE A 17 29.69 -48.09 1.22
N ALA A 18 30.74 -48.27 0.43
CA ALA A 18 31.46 -47.17 -0.22
C ALA A 18 31.08 -46.95 -1.71
N SER A 19 29.88 -47.37 -2.12
CA SER A 19 29.35 -46.93 -3.39
C SER A 19 28.57 -45.62 -3.19
N SER A 20 29.28 -44.52 -2.93
CA SER A 20 28.70 -43.21 -3.08
C SER A 20 28.35 -43.06 -4.58
N ASN A 21 27.04 -43.13 -4.90
CA ASN A 21 26.56 -42.74 -6.21
C ASN A 21 26.91 -41.27 -6.40
N ILE A 22 28.05 -41.01 -7.06
CA ILE A 22 28.42 -39.64 -7.42
C ILE A 22 27.36 -39.14 -8.40
N VAL A 23 26.39 -38.36 -7.90
CA VAL A 23 25.41 -37.71 -8.74
C VAL A 23 26.09 -36.58 -9.48
N ARG A 24 26.31 -36.76 -10.77
CA ARG A 24 26.86 -35.73 -11.63
C ARG A 24 25.81 -34.65 -11.85
N LYS A 25 26.21 -33.40 -11.77
CA LYS A 25 25.30 -32.26 -11.81
C LYS A 25 25.83 -31.21 -12.77
N ILE A 26 24.91 -30.45 -13.38
CA ILE A 26 25.20 -29.24 -14.15
C ILE A 26 24.31 -28.10 -13.67
N SER A 27 24.91 -26.96 -13.37
CA SER A 27 24.20 -25.73 -13.05
C SER A 27 24.27 -24.77 -14.23
N VAL A 28 23.12 -24.23 -14.61
CA VAL A 28 22.99 -23.26 -15.71
C VAL A 28 21.99 -22.19 -15.34
N THR A 29 22.21 -20.99 -15.88
CA THR A 29 21.30 -19.85 -15.72
C THR A 29 20.74 -19.44 -17.08
N GLY A 30 19.44 -19.25 -17.16
CA GLY A 30 18.74 -18.61 -18.25
C GLY A 30 18.22 -17.25 -17.86
N ASN A 31 18.13 -16.36 -18.80
CA ASN A 31 17.57 -15.04 -18.63
C ASN A 31 16.58 -14.70 -19.76
N SER A 32 15.56 -13.93 -19.44
CA SER A 32 14.65 -13.32 -20.41
C SER A 32 14.57 -11.84 -20.11
N GLU A 33 14.74 -11.01 -21.13
CA GLU A 33 14.63 -9.55 -21.04
C GLU A 33 13.63 -9.06 -22.09
N ARG A 34 12.72 -8.17 -21.70
CA ARG A 34 11.78 -7.52 -22.62
C ARG A 34 11.68 -6.04 -22.32
N GLU A 35 11.59 -5.23 -23.36
CA GLU A 35 11.22 -3.82 -23.27
C GLU A 35 9.78 -3.67 -23.76
N ILE A 36 8.88 -3.20 -22.90
CA ILE A 36 7.44 -3.14 -23.15
C ILE A 36 6.97 -1.72 -22.95
N ASN A 37 6.25 -1.19 -23.94
CA ASN A 37 5.62 0.10 -23.77
C ASN A 37 4.50 -0.01 -22.72
N PRO A 38 4.46 0.87 -21.72
CA PRO A 38 3.38 0.88 -20.76
C PRO A 38 2.03 1.15 -21.46
N ASP A 39 1.00 0.52 -20.98
CA ASP A 39 -0.37 0.65 -21.46
C ASP A 39 -1.32 1.19 -20.38
N MET A 40 -0.80 1.50 -19.20
CA MET A 40 -1.55 1.99 -18.05
C MET A 40 -0.77 3.08 -17.32
N ALA A 41 -1.50 4.04 -16.75
CA ALA A 41 -0.97 5.04 -15.82
C ALA A 41 -1.70 5.00 -14.50
N LYS A 42 -0.94 5.05 -13.39
CA LYS A 42 -1.42 5.28 -12.02
C LYS A 42 -1.12 6.71 -11.63
N ILE A 43 -2.15 7.45 -11.24
CA ILE A 43 -2.06 8.86 -10.93
C ILE A 43 -2.63 9.08 -9.54
N TYR A 44 -1.85 9.74 -8.71
CA TYR A 44 -2.22 10.07 -7.34
C TYR A 44 -2.71 11.51 -7.30
N PHE A 45 -3.87 11.70 -6.71
CA PHE A 45 -4.52 13.00 -6.60
C PHE A 45 -4.81 13.38 -5.16
N SER A 46 -4.83 14.69 -4.92
CA SER A 46 -5.37 15.26 -3.69
C SER A 46 -6.33 16.39 -4.01
N VAL A 47 -7.39 16.47 -3.25
CA VAL A 47 -8.33 17.57 -3.24
C VAL A 47 -8.57 18.02 -1.81
N TRP A 48 -8.62 19.31 -1.59
CA TRP A 48 -8.86 19.85 -0.27
C TRP A 48 -9.81 21.04 -0.29
N SER A 49 -10.40 21.30 0.86
CA SER A 49 -11.23 22.48 1.12
C SER A 49 -11.04 22.96 2.55
N LYS A 50 -11.03 24.28 2.71
CA LYS A 50 -10.90 24.95 4.00
C LYS A 50 -12.14 25.80 4.22
N LYS A 51 -12.88 25.54 5.31
CA LYS A 51 -14.13 26.23 5.69
C LYS A 51 -14.21 26.37 7.20
N ASP A 52 -15.06 27.26 7.64
CA ASP A 52 -15.35 27.46 9.07
C ASP A 52 -16.19 26.31 9.68
N ASN A 53 -16.77 25.48 8.82
CA ASN A 53 -17.60 24.34 9.21
C ASN A 53 -17.11 23.07 8.49
N LEU A 54 -16.96 21.98 9.26
CA LEU A 54 -16.47 20.69 8.74
C LEU A 54 -17.38 20.13 7.66
N ASN A 55 -18.72 20.18 7.86
CA ASN A 55 -19.66 19.65 6.88
C ASN A 55 -19.61 20.40 5.56
N GLN A 56 -19.42 21.72 5.58
CA GLN A 56 -19.26 22.51 4.37
C GLN A 56 -17.96 22.19 3.65
N ALA A 57 -16.84 22.02 4.38
CA ALA A 57 -15.56 21.62 3.80
C ALA A 57 -15.67 20.23 3.17
N THR A 58 -16.32 19.28 3.85
CA THR A 58 -16.54 17.92 3.34
C THR A 58 -17.43 17.90 2.09
N LYS A 59 -18.54 18.64 2.11
CA LYS A 59 -19.43 18.75 0.94
C LYS A 59 -18.71 19.36 -0.27
N ASP A 60 -17.86 20.37 -0.05
CA ASP A 60 -17.08 20.99 -1.13
C ASP A 60 -16.06 20.01 -1.73
N VAL A 61 -15.33 19.25 -0.91
CA VAL A 61 -14.40 18.21 -1.38
C VAL A 61 -15.13 17.15 -2.18
N ASN A 62 -16.23 16.62 -1.66
CA ASN A 62 -17.01 15.60 -2.35
C ASN A 62 -17.64 16.15 -3.65
N GLY A 63 -18.14 17.37 -3.64
CA GLY A 63 -18.68 18.02 -4.84
C GLY A 63 -17.65 18.17 -5.95
N LYS A 64 -16.40 18.50 -5.61
CA LYS A 64 -15.29 18.55 -6.57
C LYS A 64 -15.01 17.17 -7.19
N ILE A 65 -15.02 16.12 -6.39
CA ILE A 65 -14.80 14.75 -6.87
C ILE A 65 -15.95 14.27 -7.76
N GLU A 66 -17.19 14.51 -7.35
CA GLU A 66 -18.36 14.16 -8.16
C GLU A 66 -18.37 14.89 -9.50
N LYS A 67 -18.04 16.20 -9.49
CA LYS A 67 -17.90 16.98 -10.71
C LYS A 67 -16.81 16.43 -11.60
N PHE A 68 -15.63 16.12 -11.05
CA PHE A 68 -14.53 15.48 -11.76
C PHE A 68 -14.97 14.16 -12.40
N LYS A 69 -15.59 13.23 -11.65
CA LYS A 69 -16.12 11.97 -12.20
C LYS A 69 -17.15 12.19 -13.32
N SER A 70 -18.04 13.17 -13.14
CA SER A 70 -19.03 13.52 -14.16
C SER A 70 -18.39 14.05 -15.45
N GLU A 71 -17.37 14.89 -15.33
CA GLU A 71 -16.65 15.44 -16.48
C GLU A 71 -15.82 14.37 -17.20
N LEU A 72 -15.20 13.45 -16.48
CA LEU A 72 -14.55 12.27 -17.08
C LEU A 72 -15.55 11.48 -17.93
N GLY A 73 -16.75 11.22 -17.39
CA GLY A 73 -17.81 10.52 -18.14
C GLY A 73 -18.24 11.25 -19.41
N LYS A 74 -18.42 12.58 -19.36
CA LYS A 74 -18.77 13.42 -20.53
C LYS A 74 -17.70 13.35 -21.62
N ASN A 75 -16.43 13.31 -21.24
CA ASN A 75 -15.28 13.24 -22.15
C ASN A 75 -14.89 11.78 -22.52
N LYS A 76 -15.73 10.80 -22.13
CA LYS A 76 -15.51 9.38 -22.39
C LYS A 76 -14.14 8.89 -21.90
N ILE A 77 -13.73 9.36 -20.72
CA ILE A 77 -12.53 8.91 -20.02
C ILE A 77 -12.97 7.88 -18.99
N TYR A 78 -12.60 6.63 -19.22
CA TYR A 78 -12.97 5.53 -18.36
C TYR A 78 -11.77 5.12 -17.52
N LEU A 79 -11.93 5.21 -16.21
CA LEU A 79 -10.93 4.74 -15.23
C LEU A 79 -11.11 3.24 -15.03
N SER A 80 -10.01 2.50 -15.01
CA SER A 80 -10.03 1.07 -14.64
C SER A 80 -10.11 0.87 -13.13
N ASN A 81 -9.61 1.85 -12.37
CA ASN A 81 -9.72 1.87 -10.91
C ASN A 81 -9.84 3.31 -10.40
N PHE A 82 -10.56 3.46 -9.29
CA PHE A 82 -10.62 4.68 -8.48
C PHE A 82 -10.58 4.29 -7.01
N GLU A 83 -9.47 4.54 -6.35
CA GLU A 83 -9.23 4.12 -4.99
C GLU A 83 -8.98 5.31 -4.06
N THR A 84 -9.74 5.39 -2.97
CA THR A 84 -9.50 6.38 -1.92
C THR A 84 -8.32 5.96 -1.07
N LEU A 85 -7.28 6.76 -1.09
CA LEU A 85 -6.06 6.52 -0.31
C LEU A 85 -6.17 7.06 1.11
N SER A 86 -6.63 8.26 1.30
CA SER A 86 -6.90 8.79 2.62
C SER A 86 -7.97 9.87 2.56
N PHE A 87 -8.72 9.98 3.66
CA PHE A 87 -9.63 11.08 3.90
C PHE A 87 -9.43 11.53 5.34
N TYR A 88 -9.10 12.80 5.54
CA TYR A 88 -8.87 13.33 6.87
C TYR A 88 -9.25 14.80 6.97
N SER A 89 -9.57 15.25 8.18
CA SER A 89 -9.78 16.65 8.49
C SER A 89 -8.80 17.13 9.56
N ILE A 90 -8.37 18.36 9.43
CA ILE A 90 -7.54 19.04 10.43
C ILE A 90 -8.31 20.28 10.89
N LYS A 91 -8.48 20.41 12.21
CA LYS A 91 -9.03 21.58 12.84
C LYS A 91 -7.90 22.53 13.25
N ASN A 92 -7.86 23.70 12.68
CA ASN A 92 -6.90 24.74 13.00
C ASN A 92 -7.61 25.91 13.70
N LYS A 93 -6.89 26.59 14.59
CA LYS A 93 -7.32 27.87 15.14
C LYS A 93 -6.50 28.95 14.47
N GLU A 94 -7.13 29.78 13.68
CA GLU A 94 -6.48 30.92 13.02
C GLU A 94 -6.77 32.20 13.82
N ASN A 95 -5.74 33.04 13.99
CA ASN A 95 -5.94 34.35 14.59
C ASN A 95 -6.80 35.16 13.60
N ALA A 96 -7.87 35.79 14.10
CA ALA A 96 -8.48 36.88 13.37
C ALA A 96 -7.42 37.98 13.26
N ASP A 97 -7.14 38.42 12.02
CA ASP A 97 -6.08 39.37 11.69
C ASP A 97 -6.09 40.55 12.67
N ASN A 98 -5.01 40.67 13.46
CA ASN A 98 -4.41 41.90 13.98
C ASN A 98 -3.25 41.55 14.92
N ASP A 99 -2.06 42.01 14.55
CA ASP A 99 -0.84 41.98 15.35
C ASP A 99 -1.02 42.85 16.60
N GLU A 100 -0.79 42.28 17.81
CA GLU A 100 -0.30 42.93 19.01
C GLU A 100 -0.02 41.93 20.15
N GLU A 101 0.91 42.29 21.01
CA GLU A 101 1.72 41.54 21.97
C GLU A 101 0.99 40.68 23.04
N GLN A 102 1.67 39.59 23.42
CA GLN A 102 1.34 38.72 24.56
C GLN A 102 1.51 39.40 25.91
N THR A 103 0.50 39.32 26.78
CA THR A 103 0.62 39.53 28.20
C THR A 103 0.28 38.26 28.97
N ASP A 104 1.13 37.90 29.95
CA ASP A 104 1.00 36.74 30.82
C ASP A 104 -0.28 36.77 31.66
N ALA A 105 -1.23 35.89 31.40
CA ALA A 105 -2.43 35.73 32.21
C ALA A 105 -2.48 34.33 32.87
N LYS A 106 -2.83 34.31 34.15
CA LYS A 106 -3.00 33.05 34.92
C LYS A 106 -4.03 32.15 34.29
N THR A 107 -3.60 30.94 33.95
CA THR A 107 -4.39 29.87 33.31
C THR A 107 -5.39 29.27 34.29
N LYS A 108 -6.69 29.39 34.02
CA LYS A 108 -7.76 28.71 34.76
C LYS A 108 -8.43 27.70 33.86
N VAL A 109 -8.56 26.44 34.34
CA VAL A 109 -9.33 25.41 33.62
C VAL A 109 -10.79 25.86 33.58
N THR A 110 -11.36 25.95 32.39
CA THR A 110 -12.73 26.44 32.18
C THR A 110 -13.67 25.39 31.60
N ALA A 111 -13.15 24.38 30.99
CA ALA A 111 -13.90 23.23 30.43
C ALA A 111 -12.97 22.06 30.15
N TYR A 112 -13.57 20.95 29.77
CA TYR A 112 -12.88 19.74 29.31
C TYR A 112 -13.25 19.44 27.84
N SER A 113 -12.26 19.05 27.02
CA SER A 113 -12.46 18.49 25.70
C SER A 113 -12.37 16.98 25.84
N ILE A 114 -13.46 16.31 25.53
CA ILE A 114 -13.60 14.85 25.60
C ILE A 114 -13.63 14.34 24.18
N ASN A 115 -12.67 13.49 23.83
CA ASN A 115 -12.54 12.89 22.49
C ASN A 115 -12.78 11.40 22.57
N LEU A 116 -13.55 10.88 21.62
CA LEU A 116 -13.85 9.48 21.46
C LEU A 116 -13.46 9.04 20.05
N THR A 117 -12.67 7.98 19.94
CA THR A 117 -12.24 7.41 18.66
C THR A 117 -12.86 6.03 18.48
N PHE A 118 -13.44 5.81 17.30
CA PHE A 118 -13.96 4.51 16.87
C PHE A 118 -13.46 4.17 15.47
N SER A 119 -13.50 2.90 15.11
CA SER A 119 -13.09 2.43 13.79
C SER A 119 -14.16 1.57 13.14
N ILE A 120 -14.14 1.55 11.80
CA ILE A 120 -14.98 0.70 10.97
C ILE A 120 -14.06 -0.08 10.04
N ARG A 121 -14.20 -1.41 10.02
CA ARG A 121 -13.42 -2.33 9.18
C ARG A 121 -14.27 -2.89 8.04
N ASN A 122 -13.57 -3.33 6.98
CA ASN A 122 -14.20 -4.06 5.86
C ASN A 122 -15.40 -3.33 5.22
N THR A 123 -15.31 -2.01 5.09
CA THR A 123 -16.39 -1.17 4.56
C THR A 123 -15.84 -0.24 3.48
N GLY A 124 -16.52 -0.20 2.34
CA GLY A 124 -16.15 0.71 1.24
C GLY A 124 -16.34 2.18 1.61
N PHE A 125 -15.45 3.04 1.09
CA PHE A 125 -15.46 4.48 1.35
C PHE A 125 -16.80 5.14 0.96
N ASP A 126 -17.46 4.67 -0.10
CA ASP A 126 -18.73 5.23 -0.58
C ASP A 126 -19.83 5.18 0.49
N LYS A 127 -19.91 4.10 1.26
CA LYS A 127 -20.83 3.97 2.40
C LYS A 127 -20.48 4.96 3.52
N ILE A 128 -19.19 5.13 3.79
CA ILE A 128 -18.70 6.01 4.84
C ILE A 128 -18.85 7.48 4.45
N SER A 129 -18.59 7.84 3.19
CA SER A 129 -18.73 9.22 2.71
C SER A 129 -20.18 9.72 2.80
N SER A 130 -21.16 8.86 2.55
CA SER A 130 -22.58 9.19 2.69
C SER A 130 -22.92 9.55 4.13
N ILE A 131 -22.34 8.86 5.11
CA ILE A 131 -22.56 9.07 6.54
C ILE A 131 -21.86 10.33 7.04
N VAL A 132 -20.62 10.56 6.60
CA VAL A 132 -19.89 11.81 6.90
C VAL A 132 -20.65 13.03 6.37
N ASN A 133 -21.32 12.88 5.22
CA ASN A 133 -22.13 13.95 4.63
C ASN A 133 -23.50 14.15 5.31
N SER A 134 -24.09 13.07 5.85
CA SER A 134 -25.46 13.11 6.40
C SER A 134 -25.49 13.41 7.91
N SER A 135 -24.42 13.11 8.66
CA SER A 135 -24.39 13.40 10.08
C SER A 135 -24.16 14.90 10.30
N GLU A 136 -25.18 15.60 10.80
CA GLU A 136 -25.05 16.98 11.27
C GLU A 136 -24.12 17.09 12.50
N ASP A 137 -23.88 15.97 13.18
CA ASP A 137 -23.00 15.85 14.31
C ASP A 137 -21.55 15.66 13.86
N MET A 138 -20.79 16.71 14.01
CA MET A 138 -19.43 16.91 13.55
C MET A 138 -18.46 15.79 13.91
N LEU A 139 -18.16 14.97 12.93
CA LEU A 139 -16.96 14.14 12.94
C LEU A 139 -15.75 15.06 12.84
N GLN A 140 -14.82 14.99 13.79
CA GLN A 140 -13.65 15.88 13.80
C GLN A 140 -12.53 15.44 12.91
N SER A 141 -12.39 14.13 12.72
CA SER A 141 -11.42 13.57 11.78
C SER A 141 -11.88 12.21 11.29
N VAL A 142 -11.53 11.92 10.04
CA VAL A 142 -11.64 10.59 9.43
C VAL A 142 -10.27 10.25 8.87
N LYS A 143 -9.72 9.10 9.23
CA LYS A 143 -8.44 8.60 8.74
C LYS A 143 -8.60 7.16 8.28
N ARG A 144 -8.12 6.82 7.07
CA ARG A 144 -8.01 5.44 6.62
C ARG A 144 -6.65 4.88 7.00
N ASP A 145 -6.63 3.67 7.52
CA ASP A 145 -5.46 2.84 7.71
C ASP A 145 -5.52 1.69 6.71
N TYR A 146 -4.47 1.59 5.89
CA TYR A 146 -4.37 0.59 4.81
C TYR A 146 -3.98 -0.79 5.30
N GLU A 147 -3.16 -0.86 6.35
CA GLU A 147 -2.69 -2.15 6.87
C GLU A 147 -3.85 -2.95 7.46
N THR A 148 -4.80 -2.26 8.07
CA THR A 148 -5.96 -2.89 8.73
C THR A 148 -7.26 -2.76 7.94
N ASP A 149 -7.24 -2.11 6.76
CA ASP A 149 -8.42 -1.71 5.98
C ASP A 149 -9.54 -1.10 6.85
N SER A 150 -9.12 -0.18 7.71
CA SER A 150 -9.98 0.43 8.72
C SER A 150 -10.09 1.93 8.52
N PHE A 151 -11.29 2.47 8.75
CA PHE A 151 -11.51 3.89 8.87
C PHE A 151 -11.63 4.27 10.34
N TYR A 152 -10.86 5.25 10.78
CA TYR A 152 -10.88 5.79 12.13
C TYR A 152 -11.61 7.12 12.13
N PHE A 153 -12.49 7.28 13.12
CA PHE A 153 -13.31 8.47 13.33
C PHE A 153 -13.08 9.03 14.69
N SER A 154 -13.13 10.35 14.81
CA SER A 154 -13.02 11.04 16.08
C SER A 154 -14.22 11.96 16.31
N LEU A 155 -14.82 11.86 17.48
CA LEU A 155 -15.85 12.76 18.00
C LEU A 155 -15.28 13.59 19.15
N GLU A 156 -15.62 14.86 19.23
CA GLU A 156 -15.27 15.73 20.36
C GLU A 156 -16.53 16.34 20.97
N GLU A 157 -16.53 16.42 22.29
CA GLU A 157 -17.51 17.16 23.07
C GLU A 157 -16.76 18.07 24.05
N LYS A 158 -17.27 19.27 24.26
CA LYS A 158 -16.73 20.21 25.26
C LYS A 158 -17.77 20.45 26.31
N ASP A 159 -17.38 20.23 27.58
CA ASP A 159 -18.24 20.47 28.72
C ASP A 159 -17.42 20.94 29.92
N THR A 160 -18.06 21.65 30.84
CA THR A 160 -17.50 22.00 32.17
C THR A 160 -17.52 20.80 33.11
N ASP A 161 -18.30 19.78 32.82
CA ASP A 161 -18.48 18.54 33.57
C ASP A 161 -18.12 17.33 32.66
N ILE A 162 -17.18 16.51 33.13
CA ILE A 162 -16.65 15.37 32.34
C ILE A 162 -17.72 14.32 32.11
N ASP A 163 -18.49 13.94 33.15
CA ASP A 163 -19.46 12.87 33.07
C ASP A 163 -20.63 13.23 32.13
N ARG A 164 -21.08 14.47 32.21
CA ARG A 164 -22.12 15.00 31.33
C ARG A 164 -21.62 15.08 29.87
N GLY A 165 -20.39 15.52 29.66
CA GLY A 165 -19.79 15.59 28.34
C GLY A 165 -19.61 14.19 27.73
N LEU A 166 -19.15 13.22 28.52
CA LEU A 166 -19.00 11.84 28.11
C LEU A 166 -20.36 11.18 27.77
N ASP A 167 -21.40 11.40 28.56
CA ASP A 167 -22.75 10.88 28.28
C ASP A 167 -23.29 11.41 26.94
N ARG A 168 -23.12 12.71 26.67
CA ARG A 168 -23.51 13.28 25.36
C ARG A 168 -22.71 12.68 24.21
N LEU A 169 -21.41 12.51 24.39
CA LEU A 169 -20.54 11.94 23.38
C LEU A 169 -20.89 10.50 23.04
N LEU A 170 -21.20 9.67 24.06
CA LEU A 170 -21.65 8.30 23.87
C LEU A 170 -23.01 8.23 23.18
N LYS A 171 -23.94 9.11 23.52
CA LYS A 171 -25.26 9.20 22.84
C LYS A 171 -25.10 9.56 21.35
N ARG A 172 -24.17 10.47 21.03
CA ARG A 172 -23.83 10.80 19.63
C ARG A 172 -23.21 9.61 18.91
N PHE A 173 -22.28 8.91 19.54
CA PHE A 173 -21.69 7.69 18.97
C PHE A 173 -22.76 6.63 18.69
N GLU A 174 -23.68 6.36 19.62
CA GLU A 174 -24.76 5.39 19.43
C GLU A 174 -25.72 5.79 18.29
N LYS A 175 -25.98 7.08 18.10
CA LYS A 175 -26.75 7.58 16.96
C LYS A 175 -26.03 7.27 15.65
N ILE A 176 -24.73 7.63 15.53
CA ILE A 176 -23.91 7.36 14.35
C ILE A 176 -23.82 5.85 14.09
N ARG A 177 -23.61 5.03 15.13
CA ARG A 177 -23.59 3.57 15.01
C ARG A 177 -24.86 3.01 14.41
N LYS A 178 -26.03 3.47 14.84
CA LYS A 178 -27.33 3.07 14.28
C LYS A 178 -27.48 3.48 12.81
N GLU A 179 -27.05 4.68 12.44
CA GLU A 179 -27.04 5.16 11.04
C GLU A 179 -26.12 4.32 10.17
N LEU A 180 -24.92 3.96 10.66
CA LEU A 180 -23.98 3.07 9.99
C LEU A 180 -24.60 1.70 9.71
N ILE A 181 -25.23 1.09 10.72
CA ILE A 181 -25.89 -0.20 10.58
C ILE A 181 -27.05 -0.12 9.58
N SER A 182 -27.86 0.94 9.63
CA SER A 182 -28.98 1.15 8.68
C SER A 182 -28.50 1.35 7.23
N SER A 183 -27.29 1.84 7.04
CA SER A 183 -26.62 1.99 5.73
C SER A 183 -25.92 0.72 5.26
N GLY A 184 -26.06 -0.39 6.00
CA GLY A 184 -25.53 -1.70 5.63
C GLY A 184 -24.10 -1.96 6.09
N VAL A 185 -23.57 -1.20 7.07
CA VAL A 185 -22.34 -1.52 7.77
C VAL A 185 -22.61 -2.61 8.79
N GLN A 186 -21.79 -3.65 8.82
CA GLN A 186 -21.97 -4.74 9.79
C GLN A 186 -21.62 -4.26 11.21
N GLU A 187 -22.45 -4.60 12.17
CA GLU A 187 -22.26 -4.18 13.57
C GLU A 187 -20.91 -4.60 14.15
N ASN A 188 -20.47 -5.81 13.85
CA ASN A 188 -19.18 -6.35 14.31
C ASN A 188 -17.96 -5.69 13.64
N SER A 189 -18.16 -4.90 12.59
CA SER A 189 -17.08 -4.12 11.96
C SER A 189 -16.85 -2.79 12.65
N ILE A 190 -17.75 -2.35 13.53
CA ILE A 190 -17.65 -1.09 14.27
C ILE A 190 -17.03 -1.37 15.64
N SER A 191 -15.90 -0.72 15.94
CA SER A 191 -15.18 -0.88 17.21
C SER A 191 -14.94 0.47 17.86
N LEU A 192 -15.28 0.57 19.14
CA LEU A 192 -14.89 1.70 19.98
C LEU A 192 -13.44 1.48 20.42
N ASN A 193 -12.54 2.42 20.10
CA ASN A 193 -11.12 2.19 20.31
C ASN A 193 -10.62 2.84 21.59
N TYR A 194 -10.91 4.15 21.75
CA TYR A 194 -10.36 4.84 22.91
C TYR A 194 -11.05 6.22 23.13
N HIS A 195 -10.97 6.71 24.37
CA HIS A 195 -11.37 8.08 24.70
C HIS A 195 -10.23 8.83 25.39
N ASN A 196 -10.20 10.14 25.22
CA ASN A 196 -9.21 11.02 25.83
C ASN A 196 -9.89 12.29 26.35
N ILE A 197 -9.46 12.77 27.51
CA ILE A 197 -9.97 13.98 28.15
C ILE A 197 -8.82 14.95 28.26
N LYS A 198 -9.01 16.18 27.76
CA LYS A 198 -8.05 17.30 27.89
C LYS A 198 -8.68 18.48 28.59
N GLU A 199 -7.95 19.11 29.48
CA GLU A 199 -8.35 20.37 30.09
C GLU A 199 -8.28 21.51 29.07
N ILE A 200 -9.34 22.31 29.01
CA ILE A 200 -9.36 23.55 28.24
C ILE A 200 -9.06 24.69 29.23
N GLN A 201 -7.94 25.33 28.99
CA GLN A 201 -7.51 26.48 29.76
C GLN A 201 -7.85 27.76 28.99
N ASN A 202 -8.55 28.71 29.57
CA ASN A 202 -8.76 30.01 28.96
C ASN A 202 -7.49 30.85 29.06
N ASN A 203 -6.82 30.99 27.94
CA ASN A 203 -5.98 32.17 27.73
C ASN A 203 -6.90 33.31 27.30
N THR A 204 -7.12 34.29 28.19
CA THR A 204 -7.84 35.51 27.85
C THR A 204 -7.02 36.32 26.84
N GLY A 205 -7.19 36.02 25.59
CA GLY A 205 -6.52 36.74 24.52
C GLY A 205 -6.99 36.21 23.16
N ARG A 206 -7.93 36.94 22.55
CA ARG A 206 -8.40 36.85 21.15
C ARG A 206 -9.25 35.62 20.78
N GLU A 207 -10.43 35.90 20.27
CA GLU A 207 -11.28 34.92 19.58
C GLU A 207 -10.50 34.34 18.39
N LYS A 208 -10.06 33.08 18.53
CA LYS A 208 -9.47 32.34 17.44
C LYS A 208 -10.60 31.70 16.64
N LYS A 209 -10.71 32.05 15.37
CA LYS A 209 -11.67 31.44 14.47
C LYS A 209 -11.26 29.97 14.20
N GLU A 210 -12.16 29.04 14.47
CA GLU A 210 -11.92 27.63 14.14
C GLU A 210 -12.14 27.41 12.64
N VAL A 211 -11.16 26.79 11.98
CA VAL A 211 -11.19 26.50 10.56
C VAL A 211 -10.88 25.02 10.34
N PHE A 212 -11.66 24.38 9.50
CA PHE A 212 -11.51 22.97 9.15
C PHE A 212 -10.93 22.85 7.76
N THR A 213 -9.84 22.13 7.63
CA THR A 213 -9.28 21.70 6.33
C THR A 213 -9.58 20.23 6.14
N VAL A 214 -10.37 19.90 5.13
CA VAL A 214 -10.66 18.52 4.74
C VAL A 214 -9.81 18.21 3.52
N THR A 215 -9.13 17.06 3.55
CA THR A 215 -8.30 16.58 2.45
C THR A 215 -8.72 15.15 2.08
N HIS A 216 -8.90 14.93 0.79
CA HIS A 216 -9.14 13.60 0.23
C HIS A 216 -8.03 13.28 -0.77
N LYS A 217 -7.32 12.19 -0.52
CA LYS A 217 -6.30 11.65 -1.43
C LYS A 217 -6.84 10.37 -2.07
N PHE A 218 -6.66 10.26 -3.38
CA PHE A 218 -7.12 9.09 -4.12
C PHE A 218 -6.18 8.78 -5.28
N MET A 219 -6.22 7.55 -5.73
CA MET A 219 -5.48 7.06 -6.88
C MET A 219 -6.45 6.67 -7.98
N VAL A 220 -6.08 6.95 -9.21
CA VAL A 220 -6.82 6.48 -10.39
C VAL A 220 -5.89 5.70 -11.31
N GLU A 221 -6.46 4.70 -11.99
CA GLU A 221 -5.80 3.97 -13.06
C GLU A 221 -6.46 4.25 -14.39
N LEU A 222 -5.65 4.66 -15.36
CA LEU A 222 -6.07 4.98 -16.73
C LEU A 222 -5.37 4.06 -17.72
N LYS A 223 -6.14 3.25 -18.49
CA LYS A 223 -5.61 2.39 -19.57
C LYS A 223 -5.48 3.12 -20.92
N ASP A 224 -6.36 4.07 -21.22
CA ASP A 224 -6.23 4.88 -22.44
C ASP A 224 -5.27 6.05 -22.21
N LEU A 225 -3.97 5.82 -22.38
CA LEU A 225 -2.93 6.83 -22.16
C LEU A 225 -3.08 8.06 -23.09
N LYS A 226 -3.81 7.96 -24.20
CA LYS A 226 -4.09 9.10 -25.08
C LYS A 226 -4.97 10.15 -24.40
N LYS A 227 -5.75 9.71 -23.41
CA LYS A 227 -6.64 10.56 -22.61
C LYS A 227 -5.98 11.15 -21.36
N LEU A 228 -4.69 10.86 -21.14
CA LEU A 228 -3.96 11.28 -19.92
C LEU A 228 -3.95 12.80 -19.75
N ASN A 229 -3.59 13.55 -20.81
CA ASN A 229 -3.53 15.00 -20.74
C ASN A 229 -4.91 15.63 -20.49
N GLU A 230 -5.96 15.06 -21.10
CA GLU A 230 -7.34 15.52 -20.91
C GLU A 230 -7.81 15.24 -19.47
N LEU A 231 -7.49 14.06 -18.91
CA LEU A 231 -7.78 13.72 -17.52
C LEU A 231 -7.11 14.71 -16.55
N ILE A 232 -5.84 15.05 -16.79
CA ILE A 232 -5.09 16.02 -15.98
C ILE A 232 -5.72 17.41 -16.06
N SER A 233 -6.11 17.85 -17.25
CA SER A 233 -6.78 19.14 -17.41
C SER A 233 -8.10 19.19 -16.64
N ILE A 234 -8.92 18.14 -16.72
CA ILE A 234 -10.19 18.04 -15.96
C ILE A 234 -9.93 18.05 -14.45
N ALA A 235 -8.87 17.43 -13.98
CA ALA A 235 -8.49 17.46 -12.57
C ALA A 235 -8.15 18.89 -12.12
N ASP A 236 -7.32 19.59 -12.89
CA ASP A 236 -6.91 20.98 -12.60
C ASP A 236 -8.12 21.94 -12.59
N ASP A 237 -9.02 21.82 -13.57
CA ASP A 237 -10.26 22.60 -13.66
C ASP A 237 -11.18 22.39 -12.43
N ASN A 238 -11.08 21.26 -11.77
CA ASN A 238 -11.82 20.94 -10.55
C ASN A 238 -11.01 21.18 -9.26
N SER A 239 -9.86 21.86 -9.35
CA SER A 239 -8.96 22.11 -8.22
C SER A 239 -8.51 20.82 -7.51
N ILE A 240 -8.26 19.79 -8.30
CA ILE A 240 -7.71 18.50 -7.89
C ILE A 240 -6.23 18.47 -8.30
N ASN A 241 -5.35 18.36 -7.31
CA ASN A 241 -3.91 18.42 -7.53
C ASN A 241 -3.32 17.03 -7.74
N ILE A 242 -2.33 16.90 -8.63
CA ILE A 242 -1.54 15.68 -8.77
C ILE A 242 -0.52 15.64 -7.63
N GLU A 243 -0.42 14.51 -6.94
CA GLU A 243 0.61 14.24 -5.93
C GLU A 243 1.72 13.37 -6.50
N GLY A 244 2.94 13.89 -6.44
CA GLY A 244 4.12 13.16 -6.91
C GLY A 244 4.23 13.05 -8.43
N SER A 245 4.68 11.90 -8.90
CA SER A 245 4.87 11.59 -10.32
C SER A 245 3.81 10.62 -10.84
N ILE A 246 3.47 10.74 -12.11
CA ILE A 246 2.63 9.75 -12.80
C ILE A 246 3.44 8.47 -12.97
N GLN A 247 2.91 7.36 -12.51
CA GLN A 247 3.52 6.05 -12.63
C GLN A 247 2.94 5.33 -13.84
N PHE A 248 3.80 4.98 -14.79
CA PHE A 248 3.41 4.17 -15.93
C PHE A 248 3.65 2.71 -15.63
N ASP A 249 2.72 1.84 -16.01
CA ASP A 249 2.75 0.40 -15.72
C ASP A 249 2.21 -0.41 -16.91
N ILE A 250 2.26 -1.72 -16.79
CA ILE A 250 1.80 -2.69 -17.77
C ILE A 250 0.64 -3.46 -17.15
N SER A 251 -0.53 -3.43 -17.79
CA SER A 251 -1.75 -4.05 -17.24
C SER A 251 -1.65 -5.58 -17.10
N ASP A 252 -0.97 -6.24 -18.02
CA ASP A 252 -0.81 -7.70 -18.04
C ASP A 252 0.58 -8.16 -17.55
N LYS A 253 1.19 -7.41 -16.63
CA LYS A 253 2.56 -7.61 -16.14
C LYS A 253 2.79 -9.04 -15.64
N GLU A 254 1.92 -9.57 -14.80
CA GLU A 254 2.03 -10.93 -14.24
C GLU A 254 2.05 -12.01 -15.32
N LYS A 255 1.22 -11.87 -16.35
CA LYS A 255 1.19 -12.79 -17.49
C LYS A 255 2.51 -12.76 -18.27
N ILE A 256 3.01 -11.55 -18.53
CA ILE A 256 4.27 -11.34 -19.24
C ILE A 256 5.43 -11.91 -18.43
N GLU A 257 5.48 -11.67 -17.12
CA GLU A 257 6.51 -12.23 -16.24
C GLU A 257 6.46 -13.76 -16.23
N SER A 258 5.26 -14.36 -16.19
CA SER A 258 5.09 -15.82 -16.29
C SER A 258 5.62 -16.39 -17.61
N GLU A 259 5.39 -15.71 -18.73
CA GLU A 259 5.95 -16.09 -20.03
C GLU A 259 7.49 -15.96 -20.03
N MET A 260 8.02 -14.91 -19.43
CA MET A 260 9.46 -14.66 -19.33
C MET A 260 10.16 -15.70 -18.45
N TYR A 261 9.52 -16.17 -17.36
CA TYR A 261 10.03 -17.30 -16.57
C TYR A 261 10.15 -18.58 -17.41
N ASN A 262 9.15 -18.87 -18.21
CA ASN A 262 9.19 -20.02 -19.12
C ASN A 262 10.32 -19.90 -20.16
N GLU A 263 10.52 -18.71 -20.71
CA GLU A 263 11.62 -18.43 -21.64
C GLU A 263 12.99 -18.60 -20.99
N ALA A 264 13.18 -18.02 -19.80
CA ALA A 264 14.41 -18.15 -19.03
C ALA A 264 14.72 -19.61 -18.70
N PHE A 265 13.71 -20.39 -18.27
CA PHE A 265 13.86 -21.82 -18.01
C PHE A 265 14.27 -22.60 -19.27
N ASN A 266 13.61 -22.35 -20.40
CA ASN A 266 13.91 -23.01 -21.66
C ASN A 266 15.31 -22.63 -22.17
N GLN A 267 15.76 -21.39 -21.97
CA GLN A 267 17.10 -20.95 -22.28
C GLN A 267 18.15 -21.67 -21.41
N ALA A 268 17.90 -21.80 -20.09
CA ALA A 268 18.77 -22.56 -19.18
C ALA A 268 18.88 -24.03 -19.65
N LYS A 269 17.74 -24.66 -19.96
CA LYS A 269 17.72 -26.05 -20.50
C LYS A 269 18.53 -26.18 -21.79
N SER A 270 18.35 -25.26 -22.72
CA SER A 270 19.09 -25.26 -24.00
C SER A 270 20.59 -25.10 -23.82
N LYS A 271 21.01 -24.24 -22.90
CA LYS A 271 22.42 -24.06 -22.50
C LYS A 271 22.98 -25.37 -21.91
N ALA A 272 22.25 -26.02 -21.01
CA ALA A 272 22.67 -27.31 -20.45
C ALA A 272 22.87 -28.37 -21.51
N VAL A 273 21.89 -28.55 -22.41
CA VAL A 273 21.98 -29.49 -23.52
C VAL A 273 23.18 -29.18 -24.40
N SER A 274 23.44 -27.94 -24.74
CA SER A 274 24.55 -27.50 -25.56
C SER A 274 25.92 -27.80 -24.93
N ILE A 275 26.06 -27.58 -23.61
CA ILE A 275 27.28 -27.91 -22.88
C ILE A 275 27.53 -29.41 -22.85
N LEU A 276 26.48 -30.22 -22.66
CA LEU A 276 26.58 -31.68 -22.59
C LEU A 276 26.82 -32.36 -23.93
N LYS A 277 26.53 -31.68 -25.03
CA LYS A 277 26.64 -32.26 -26.38
C LYS A 277 28.02 -32.83 -26.70
N SER A 278 29.09 -32.21 -26.18
CA SER A 278 30.46 -32.67 -26.40
C SER A 278 30.90 -33.78 -25.45
N SER A 279 30.19 -34.00 -24.34
CA SER A 279 30.59 -34.93 -23.27
C SER A 279 29.95 -36.30 -23.34
N LYS A 280 29.10 -36.56 -24.33
CA LYS A 280 28.29 -37.78 -24.47
C LYS A 280 27.38 -38.05 -23.24
N MET A 281 27.11 -37.03 -22.45
CA MET A 281 26.20 -37.08 -21.30
C MET A 281 24.82 -36.56 -21.71
N THR A 282 23.79 -37.03 -21.02
CA THR A 282 22.41 -36.61 -21.25
C THR A 282 21.87 -35.84 -20.05
N LEU A 283 21.05 -34.84 -20.34
CA LEU A 283 20.35 -34.04 -19.31
C LEU A 283 19.22 -34.90 -18.73
N SER A 284 19.14 -34.97 -17.40
CA SER A 284 18.07 -35.63 -16.67
C SER A 284 17.07 -34.56 -16.11
N THR A 285 16.33 -34.89 -15.08
CA THR A 285 15.36 -33.97 -14.42
C THR A 285 16.05 -32.82 -13.69
N PRO A 286 15.43 -31.64 -13.61
CA PRO A 286 15.92 -30.59 -12.75
C PRO A 286 15.83 -31.02 -11.27
N LEU A 287 16.90 -30.82 -10.54
CA LEU A 287 16.98 -31.06 -9.08
C LEU A 287 16.55 -29.84 -8.30
N VAL A 288 16.94 -28.65 -8.78
CA VAL A 288 16.62 -27.36 -8.17
C VAL A 288 16.34 -26.33 -9.26
N VAL A 289 15.30 -25.54 -9.05
CA VAL A 289 14.97 -24.36 -9.85
C VAL A 289 14.85 -23.18 -8.90
N SER A 290 15.57 -22.10 -9.14
CA SER A 290 15.61 -20.92 -8.28
C SER A 290 15.77 -19.64 -9.09
N GLU A 291 15.13 -18.58 -8.64
CA GLU A 291 15.35 -17.21 -9.13
C GLU A 291 16.62 -16.59 -8.50
N ASP A 292 17.05 -17.10 -7.33
CA ASP A 292 18.22 -16.62 -6.62
C ASP A 292 19.46 -17.49 -6.92
N ILE A 293 20.45 -16.91 -7.58
CA ILE A 293 21.75 -17.54 -7.87
C ILE A 293 22.48 -17.94 -6.57
N ASN A 294 22.39 -17.12 -5.54
CA ASN A 294 23.06 -17.40 -4.27
C ASN A 294 22.41 -18.59 -3.51
N PHE A 295 21.09 -18.74 -3.64
CA PHE A 295 20.38 -19.88 -3.10
C PHE A 295 20.85 -21.19 -3.74
N GLN A 296 21.06 -21.16 -5.04
CA GLN A 296 21.53 -22.34 -5.79
C GLN A 296 22.92 -22.80 -5.30
N GLN A 297 23.86 -21.89 -5.09
CA GLN A 297 25.18 -22.23 -4.58
C GLN A 297 25.09 -22.87 -3.17
N LYS A 298 24.29 -22.28 -2.29
CA LYS A 298 24.06 -22.84 -0.94
C LYS A 298 23.43 -24.23 -0.97
N MET A 299 22.55 -24.49 -1.97
CA MET A 299 21.90 -25.80 -2.13
C MET A 299 22.86 -26.84 -2.70
N ILE A 300 23.75 -26.47 -3.65
CA ILE A 300 24.80 -27.37 -4.16
C ILE A 300 25.69 -27.82 -3.03
N ASP A 301 26.19 -26.89 -2.22
CA ASP A 301 27.06 -27.17 -1.09
C ASP A 301 26.37 -28.13 -0.08
N ARG A 302 25.09 -27.89 0.25
CA ARG A 302 24.31 -28.75 1.16
C ARG A 302 24.02 -30.14 0.63
N ILE A 303 23.73 -30.28 -0.68
CA ILE A 303 23.46 -31.58 -1.32
C ILE A 303 24.74 -32.43 -1.31
N ASP A 304 25.90 -31.79 -1.53
CA ASP A 304 27.19 -32.49 -1.54
C ASP A 304 27.62 -32.91 -0.14
N GLU A 305 27.16 -32.21 0.91
CA GLU A 305 27.38 -32.58 2.32
C GLU A 305 26.41 -33.66 2.86
N GLY A 306 25.47 -34.15 2.04
CA GLY A 306 24.51 -35.22 2.39
C GLY A 306 23.42 -34.81 3.38
N TRP A 307 23.12 -33.53 3.51
CA TRP A 307 22.07 -33.01 4.39
C TRP A 307 20.66 -33.23 3.83
N GLN A 308 19.75 -33.73 4.65
CA GLN A 308 18.34 -33.76 4.35
C GLN A 308 17.78 -32.32 4.42
N ILE A 309 17.07 -31.92 3.36
CA ILE A 309 16.47 -30.59 3.25
C ILE A 309 15.33 -30.46 4.27
N GLN A 310 15.55 -29.76 5.37
CA GLN A 310 14.44 -29.20 6.14
C GLN A 310 13.95 -27.94 5.42
N ALA A 311 12.64 -27.85 5.17
CA ALA A 311 12.01 -26.67 4.59
C ALA A 311 12.36 -25.43 5.43
N VAL A 312 13.07 -24.48 4.82
CA VAL A 312 13.33 -23.17 5.44
C VAL A 312 12.05 -22.36 5.27
N PRO A 313 11.48 -21.79 6.35
CA PRO A 313 10.34 -20.87 6.23
C PRO A 313 10.73 -19.72 5.30
N ALA A 314 9.80 -19.32 4.43
CA ALA A 314 9.98 -18.16 3.58
C ALA A 314 10.35 -16.95 4.45
N ALA A 315 11.49 -16.34 4.19
CA ALA A 315 11.89 -15.12 4.85
C ALA A 315 10.87 -14.02 4.53
N GLU A 316 10.20 -13.53 5.56
CA GLU A 316 9.38 -12.33 5.46
C GLU A 316 10.23 -11.20 4.85
N ARG A 317 9.80 -10.70 3.71
CA ARG A 317 10.36 -9.47 3.13
C ARG A 317 9.94 -8.32 4.04
N VAL A 318 10.88 -7.83 4.82
CA VAL A 318 10.75 -6.54 5.51
C VAL A 318 10.75 -5.46 4.42
N LEU A 319 9.57 -4.94 4.13
CA LEU A 319 9.42 -3.72 3.34
C LEU A 319 9.85 -2.56 4.25
N GLU A 320 11.06 -2.06 4.04
CA GLU A 320 11.47 -0.76 4.58
C GLU A 320 10.62 0.32 3.91
N SER A 321 9.56 0.75 4.60
CA SER A 321 8.83 1.95 4.26
C SER A 321 9.65 3.18 4.64
N SER A 322 10.30 3.79 3.66
CA SER A 322 10.90 5.11 3.82
C SER A 322 9.79 6.17 3.83
N GLU A 323 9.25 6.47 5.00
CA GLU A 323 8.46 7.67 5.22
C GLU A 323 9.36 8.90 5.14
N LYS A 324 9.46 9.50 3.96
CA LYS A 324 9.91 10.89 3.83
C LYS A 324 8.68 11.79 3.87
N MET A 325 8.50 12.47 4.99
CA MET A 325 7.58 13.59 5.12
C MET A 325 7.87 14.64 4.03
N LEU A 326 6.93 14.85 3.15
CA LEU A 326 6.93 15.98 2.23
C LEU A 326 6.18 17.15 2.87
N TYR A 327 6.92 18.19 3.20
CA TYR A 327 6.36 19.49 3.60
C TYR A 327 5.57 20.07 2.43
N ALA A 328 4.34 20.50 2.72
CA ALA A 328 3.48 21.18 1.78
C ALA A 328 4.08 22.54 1.39
N ALA A 329 4.41 22.69 0.12
CA ALA A 329 4.73 23.98 -0.47
C ALA A 329 3.45 24.76 -0.75
N SER A 330 3.45 26.06 -0.44
CA SER A 330 2.38 27.01 -0.72
C SER A 330 1.96 27.01 -2.18
N PRO A 331 0.67 27.26 -2.51
CA PRO A 331 0.20 27.24 -3.87
C PRO A 331 0.61 28.54 -4.60
N GLU A 332 1.72 28.52 -5.30
CA GLU A 332 1.98 29.50 -6.35
C GLU A 332 1.12 29.18 -7.57
N VAL A 333 0.49 30.23 -8.11
CA VAL A 333 -0.34 30.20 -9.32
C VAL A 333 0.43 29.53 -10.47
N ARG A 334 0.09 28.29 -10.78
CA ARG A 334 0.67 27.54 -11.91
C ARG A 334 -0.05 27.92 -13.19
N LYS A 335 0.65 28.62 -14.08
CA LYS A 335 0.26 28.73 -15.49
C LYS A 335 0.18 27.32 -16.09
N GLN A 336 -0.91 27.03 -16.80
CA GLN A 336 -1.08 25.80 -17.57
C GLN A 336 0.18 25.48 -18.39
N ARG A 337 0.90 24.44 -17.98
CA ARG A 337 1.94 23.83 -18.80
C ARG A 337 1.29 22.57 -19.39
N THR A 338 1.06 22.60 -20.70
CA THR A 338 0.82 21.37 -21.46
C THR A 338 2.09 20.53 -21.41
N VAL A 339 2.13 19.55 -20.52
CA VAL A 339 3.23 18.59 -20.43
C VAL A 339 2.88 17.41 -21.30
N ASP A 340 3.65 17.19 -22.37
CA ASP A 340 3.48 16.01 -23.22
C ASP A 340 4.09 14.79 -22.48
N TYR A 341 3.25 14.01 -21.82
CA TYR A 341 3.66 12.81 -21.10
C TYR A 341 3.91 11.67 -22.09
N LYS A 342 5.17 11.45 -22.46
CA LYS A 342 5.61 10.31 -23.26
C LYS A 342 6.23 9.24 -22.35
N PRO A 343 5.54 8.12 -22.08
CA PRO A 343 6.09 7.06 -21.28
C PRO A 343 7.29 6.42 -21.98
N LYS A 344 8.33 6.10 -21.23
CA LYS A 344 9.45 5.28 -21.72
C LYS A 344 9.08 3.80 -21.59
N PRO A 345 9.63 2.93 -22.48
CA PRO A 345 9.50 1.49 -22.32
C PRO A 345 9.97 1.03 -20.93
N ILE A 346 9.26 0.10 -20.35
CA ILE A 346 9.59 -0.56 -19.09
C ILE A 346 10.42 -1.79 -19.42
N LYS A 347 11.61 -1.89 -18.84
CA LYS A 347 12.47 -3.07 -18.97
C LYS A 347 12.10 -4.07 -17.89
N LEU A 348 11.64 -5.26 -18.31
CA LEU A 348 11.44 -6.42 -17.46
C LEU A 348 12.60 -7.39 -17.66
N SER A 349 13.04 -8.02 -16.57
CA SER A 349 14.12 -9.02 -16.62
C SER A 349 13.81 -10.13 -15.62
N GLN A 350 13.85 -11.38 -16.11
CA GLN A 350 13.66 -12.58 -15.29
C GLN A 350 14.86 -13.52 -15.46
N ASN A 351 15.38 -13.99 -14.33
CA ASN A 351 16.53 -14.88 -14.29
C ASN A 351 16.13 -16.18 -13.58
N ILE A 352 16.47 -17.31 -14.18
CA ILE A 352 16.26 -18.64 -13.57
C ILE A 352 17.56 -19.41 -13.58
N SER A 353 17.93 -19.92 -12.43
CA SER A 353 19.04 -20.82 -12.24
C SER A 353 18.51 -22.25 -12.05
N VAL A 354 19.04 -23.20 -12.79
CA VAL A 354 18.60 -24.59 -12.76
C VAL A 354 19.78 -25.52 -12.53
N LEU A 355 19.66 -26.38 -11.55
CA LEU A 355 20.57 -27.48 -11.30
C LEU A 355 19.96 -28.77 -11.82
N TYR A 356 20.62 -29.40 -12.78
CA TYR A 356 20.20 -30.69 -13.36
C TYR A 356 21.10 -31.83 -12.90
N GLU A 357 20.51 -33.02 -12.75
CA GLU A 357 21.23 -34.29 -12.79
C GLU A 357 21.63 -34.58 -14.23
N ILE A 358 22.83 -35.16 -14.42
CA ILE A 358 23.32 -35.62 -15.74
C ILE A 358 23.71 -37.09 -15.70
N LYS A 359 23.40 -37.81 -16.75
CA LYS A 359 23.65 -39.25 -16.92
C LYS A 359 24.60 -39.52 -18.07
#